data_0ffe4342be38a1ab9ce8d9c35fbad183
#
_entry.id   0ffe4342be38a1ab9ce8d9c35fbad183
#
_cell.length_a   1.000
_cell.length_b   1.000
_cell.length_c   1.000
_cell.angle_alpha   90.00
_cell.angle_beta   90.00
_cell.angle_gamma   90.00
#
_symmetry.space_group_name_H-M   'P 1'
#
loop_
_entity.id
_entity.type
_entity.pdbx_description
1 polymer ?
#
loop_
_entity_poly.entity_id
_entity_poly.type
_entity_poly.pdbx_seq_one_letter_code
_entity_poly.pdbx_strand_id
1 'polypeptide(L)'
;SYIIWPMMIGLAACSKPLIALLLTDKWLPCVPYLRVFCMIYAFHPIHTANLNAIKAMGRSDIFLKLEIVKKIIDLTTILITVQYGPLAMAFGVMLTTPLGAFVNAFPNKKLLRYSFKEQMLDLLPCILLASFMGAVIWPIQYLVFPNIAIVAIQVVTGVLVYVLGSVLFRMEAFTTVFGIVKSFLKKS
;
A
#
# COMPACT_ATOMS: atom_id res chain seq x y z
N SER A 1 -3.77 -6.93 -3.18
CA SER A 1 -3.65 -5.49 -3.53
C SER A 1 -4.97 -4.75 -3.35
N TYR A 2 -6.11 -5.30 -3.81
CA TYR A 2 -7.44 -4.68 -3.73
C TYR A 2 -7.82 -4.17 -2.31
N ILE A 3 -7.42 -4.85 -1.25
CA ILE A 3 -7.69 -4.46 0.14
C ILE A 3 -6.56 -3.55 0.68
N ILE A 4 -5.30 -3.86 0.38
CA ILE A 4 -4.16 -3.16 0.99
C ILE A 4 -4.05 -1.70 0.51
N TRP A 5 -4.26 -1.43 -0.80
CA TRP A 5 -4.17 -0.06 -1.33
C TRP A 5 -5.16 0.90 -0.63
N PRO A 6 -6.48 0.62 -0.55
CA PRO A 6 -7.40 1.53 0.14
C PRO A 6 -7.12 1.62 1.63
N MET A 7 -6.68 0.53 2.29
CA MET A 7 -6.29 0.58 3.70
C MET A 7 -5.11 1.52 3.93
N MET A 8 -4.05 1.43 3.11
CA MET A 8 -2.85 2.25 3.27
C MET A 8 -3.13 3.72 2.93
N ILE A 9 -3.86 4.00 1.84
CA ILE A 9 -4.24 5.36 1.48
C ILE A 9 -5.22 5.94 2.50
N GLY A 10 -6.18 5.16 2.98
CA GLY A 10 -7.09 5.56 4.04
C GLY A 10 -6.36 5.90 5.33
N LEU A 11 -5.43 5.05 5.77
CA LEU A 11 -4.59 5.28 6.95
C LEU A 11 -3.72 6.54 6.80
N ALA A 12 -3.15 6.76 5.61
CA ALA A 12 -2.37 7.97 5.33
C ALA A 12 -3.24 9.24 5.40
N ALA A 13 -4.48 9.18 4.91
CA ALA A 13 -5.42 10.31 4.98
C ALA A 13 -5.91 10.58 6.41
N CYS A 14 -6.16 9.53 7.20
CA CYS A 14 -6.60 9.62 8.59
C CYS A 14 -5.43 9.86 9.58
N SER A 15 -4.19 9.89 9.12
CA SER A 15 -2.99 9.87 9.97
C SER A 15 -2.94 10.96 11.03
N LYS A 16 -3.32 12.20 10.69
CA LYS A 16 -3.29 13.33 11.63
C LYS A 16 -4.29 13.17 12.78
N PRO A 17 -5.60 13.04 12.54
CA PRO A 17 -6.57 12.87 13.63
C PRO A 17 -6.36 11.54 14.38
N LEU A 18 -5.86 10.50 13.72
CA LEU A 18 -5.57 9.21 14.36
C LEU A 18 -4.41 9.32 15.36
N ILE A 19 -3.30 9.99 14.99
CA ILE A 19 -2.17 10.20 15.88
C ILE A 19 -2.57 11.09 17.05
N ALA A 20 -3.30 12.18 16.82
CA ALA A 20 -3.79 13.04 17.88
C ALA A 20 -4.71 12.28 18.85
N LEU A 21 -5.55 11.36 18.35
CA LEU A 21 -6.45 10.54 19.15
C LEU A 21 -5.72 9.49 20.00
N LEU A 22 -4.75 8.78 19.41
CA LEU A 22 -4.11 7.61 20.05
C LEU A 22 -2.87 8.00 20.88
N LEU A 23 -2.10 9.00 20.41
CA LEU A 23 -0.78 9.33 20.94
C LEU A 23 -0.69 10.75 21.51
N THR A 24 -1.74 11.56 21.37
CA THR A 24 -1.79 12.99 21.71
C THR A 24 -1.08 13.92 20.71
N ASP A 25 -1.34 15.22 20.81
CA ASP A 25 -0.78 16.24 19.88
C ASP A 25 0.75 16.33 19.89
N LYS A 26 1.40 15.89 20.97
CA LYS A 26 2.86 15.83 21.09
C LYS A 26 3.51 14.97 19.98
N TRP A 27 2.78 14.00 19.46
CA TRP A 27 3.27 13.06 18.46
C TRP A 27 2.90 13.42 17.01
N LEU A 28 2.29 14.57 16.78
CA LEU A 28 1.98 15.05 15.41
C LEU A 28 3.20 15.12 14.48
N PRO A 29 4.46 15.37 14.95
CA PRO A 29 5.64 15.25 14.10
C PRO A 29 5.86 13.87 13.47
N CYS A 30 5.20 12.80 13.96
CA CYS A 30 5.25 11.46 13.39
C CYS A 30 4.33 11.27 12.16
N VAL A 31 3.38 12.18 11.92
CA VAL A 31 2.43 12.11 10.80
C VAL A 31 3.12 11.93 9.44
N PRO A 32 4.16 12.70 9.06
CA PRO A 32 4.85 12.51 7.78
C PRO A 32 5.43 11.12 7.62
N TYR A 33 6.02 10.56 8.68
CA TYR A 33 6.57 9.20 8.67
C TYR A 33 5.49 8.16 8.43
N LEU A 34 4.36 8.24 9.15
CA LEU A 34 3.24 7.32 8.96
C LEU A 34 2.73 7.35 7.51
N ARG A 35 2.61 8.53 6.91
CA ARG A 35 2.20 8.68 5.50
C ARG A 35 3.18 8.03 4.54
N VAL A 36 4.47 8.26 4.74
CA VAL A 36 5.53 7.64 3.92
C VAL A 36 5.49 6.12 4.04
N PHE A 37 5.38 5.59 5.25
CA PHE A 37 5.29 4.14 5.47
C PHE A 37 4.03 3.54 4.86
N CYS A 38 2.89 4.21 4.90
CA CYS A 38 1.69 3.74 4.21
C CYS A 38 1.94 3.57 2.70
N MET A 39 2.64 4.50 2.06
CA MET A 39 3.00 4.39 0.65
C MET A 39 3.96 3.23 0.37
N ILE A 40 4.96 3.01 1.23
CA ILE A 40 5.88 1.87 1.14
C ILE A 40 5.09 0.54 1.22
N TYR A 41 4.25 0.41 2.24
CA TYR A 41 3.50 -0.84 2.48
C TYR A 41 2.36 -1.08 1.48
N ALA A 42 1.89 -0.07 0.76
CA ALA A 42 0.95 -0.24 -0.34
C ALA A 42 1.51 -1.17 -1.46
N PHE A 43 2.84 -1.18 -1.67
CA PHE A 43 3.53 -2.05 -2.62
C PHE A 43 3.79 -3.47 -2.11
N HIS A 44 3.61 -3.74 -0.81
CA HIS A 44 3.93 -5.02 -0.19
C HIS A 44 3.28 -6.24 -0.88
N PRO A 45 2.00 -6.20 -1.30
CA PRO A 45 1.38 -7.35 -1.99
C PRO A 45 2.08 -7.72 -3.29
N ILE A 46 2.58 -6.74 -4.03
CA ILE A 46 3.30 -6.97 -5.30
C ILE A 46 4.63 -7.68 -5.02
N HIS A 47 5.38 -7.19 -4.03
CA HIS A 47 6.63 -7.80 -3.61
C HIS A 47 6.42 -9.27 -3.20
N THR A 48 5.44 -9.50 -2.34
CA THR A 48 5.14 -10.83 -1.80
C THR A 48 4.68 -11.80 -2.89
N ALA A 49 3.79 -11.36 -3.78
CA ALA A 49 3.30 -12.20 -4.88
C ALA A 49 4.43 -12.65 -5.82
N ASN A 50 5.29 -11.70 -6.23
CA ASN A 50 6.41 -12.02 -7.12
C ASN A 50 7.42 -12.97 -6.46
N LEU A 51 7.77 -12.75 -5.20
CA LEU A 51 8.71 -13.61 -4.48
C LEU A 51 8.15 -15.01 -4.20
N ASN A 52 6.86 -15.10 -3.83
CA ASN A 52 6.21 -16.39 -3.60
C ASN A 52 6.11 -17.21 -4.88
N ALA A 53 5.88 -16.59 -6.02
CA ALA A 53 5.91 -17.27 -7.31
C ALA A 53 7.29 -17.89 -7.60
N ILE A 54 8.39 -17.17 -7.35
CA ILE A 54 9.76 -17.68 -7.53
C ILE A 54 10.04 -18.84 -6.56
N LYS A 55 9.62 -18.71 -5.30
CA LYS A 55 9.76 -19.77 -4.28
C LYS A 55 8.97 -21.02 -4.65
N ALA A 56 7.73 -20.86 -5.12
CA ALA A 56 6.88 -21.99 -5.53
C ALA A 56 7.47 -22.78 -6.71
N MET A 57 8.29 -22.13 -7.57
CA MET A 57 9.01 -22.79 -8.65
C MET A 57 10.34 -23.44 -8.20
N GLY A 58 10.65 -23.44 -6.91
CA GLY A 58 11.89 -24.02 -6.37
C GLY A 58 13.16 -23.22 -6.72
N ARG A 59 13.03 -21.98 -7.25
CA ARG A 59 14.17 -21.17 -7.70
C ARG A 59 14.74 -20.29 -6.59
N SER A 60 15.23 -20.95 -5.53
CA SER A 60 15.86 -20.26 -4.40
C SER A 60 17.13 -19.49 -4.79
N ASP A 61 17.83 -19.93 -5.85
CA ASP A 61 18.97 -19.26 -6.45
C ASP A 61 18.61 -17.83 -6.93
N ILE A 62 17.49 -17.69 -7.62
CA ILE A 62 17.01 -16.40 -8.11
C ILE A 62 16.54 -15.54 -6.91
N PHE A 63 15.78 -16.13 -5.98
CA PHE A 63 15.33 -15.44 -4.79
C PHE A 63 16.50 -14.80 -4.03
N LEU A 64 17.58 -15.54 -3.77
CA LEU A 64 18.75 -15.03 -3.06
C LEU A 64 19.41 -13.86 -3.81
N LYS A 65 19.59 -13.98 -5.13
CA LYS A 65 20.17 -12.90 -5.95
C LYS A 65 19.34 -11.62 -5.89
N LEU A 66 18.01 -11.73 -5.95
CA LEU A 66 17.11 -10.58 -5.87
C LEU A 66 17.19 -9.91 -4.49
N GLU A 67 17.25 -10.70 -3.41
CA GLU A 67 17.38 -10.16 -2.04
C GLU A 67 18.72 -9.42 -1.88
N ILE A 68 19.83 -9.96 -2.42
CA ILE A 68 21.14 -9.29 -2.38
C ILE A 68 21.07 -7.95 -3.12
N VAL A 69 20.54 -7.93 -4.35
CA VAL A 69 20.41 -6.69 -5.14
C VAL A 69 19.58 -5.64 -4.40
N LYS A 70 18.45 -6.03 -3.84
CA LYS A 70 17.61 -5.10 -3.06
C LYS A 70 18.34 -4.58 -1.82
N LYS A 71 19.05 -5.44 -1.09
CA LYS A 71 19.83 -5.01 0.08
C LYS A 71 20.93 -4.01 -0.26
N ILE A 72 21.58 -4.17 -1.42
CA ILE A 72 22.56 -3.20 -1.91
C ILE A 72 21.87 -1.86 -2.21
N ILE A 73 20.72 -1.87 -2.87
CA ILE A 73 19.94 -0.65 -3.15
C ILE A 73 19.52 0.04 -1.83
N ASP A 74 18.95 -0.72 -0.88
CA ASP A 74 18.50 -0.21 0.41
C ASP A 74 19.67 0.40 1.19
N LEU A 75 20.80 -0.31 1.29
CA LEU A 75 21.99 0.16 2.00
C LEU A 75 22.56 1.44 1.37
N THR A 76 22.68 1.47 0.05
CA THR A 76 23.16 2.65 -0.68
C THR A 76 22.23 3.84 -0.44
N THR A 77 20.92 3.63 -0.48
CA THR A 77 19.92 4.67 -0.23
C THR A 77 20.04 5.22 1.19
N ILE A 78 20.20 4.34 2.19
CA ILE A 78 20.38 4.76 3.59
C ILE A 78 21.66 5.56 3.76
N LEU A 79 22.79 5.10 3.19
CA LEU A 79 24.08 5.79 3.29
C LEU A 79 24.04 7.19 2.67
N ILE A 80 23.32 7.38 1.57
CA ILE A 80 23.15 8.68 0.94
C ILE A 80 22.21 9.60 1.76
N THR A 81 21.11 9.02 2.27
CA THR A 81 20.05 9.83 2.89
C THR A 81 20.23 10.10 4.37
N VAL A 82 21.09 9.32 5.08
CA VAL A 82 21.32 9.46 6.53
C VAL A 82 21.79 10.88 6.92
N GLN A 83 22.60 11.51 6.08
CA GLN A 83 23.11 12.87 6.31
C GLN A 83 22.02 13.96 6.23
N TYR A 84 20.87 13.67 5.65
CA TYR A 84 19.73 14.58 5.51
C TYR A 84 18.63 14.35 6.56
N GLY A 85 18.87 13.42 7.50
CA GLY A 85 17.99 13.12 8.62
C GLY A 85 16.96 12.01 8.37
N PRO A 86 16.22 11.61 9.44
CA PRO A 86 15.37 10.41 9.40
C PRO A 86 14.22 10.48 8.38
N LEU A 87 13.66 11.67 8.16
CA LEU A 87 12.59 11.83 7.18
C LEU A 87 13.10 11.64 5.75
N ALA A 88 14.30 12.12 5.44
CA ALA A 88 14.93 11.89 4.15
C ALA A 88 15.21 10.39 3.91
N MET A 89 15.62 9.66 4.95
CA MET A 89 15.78 8.20 4.88
C MET A 89 14.46 7.51 4.54
N ALA A 90 13.36 7.89 5.19
CA ALA A 90 12.04 7.34 4.91
C ALA A 90 11.59 7.61 3.46
N PHE A 91 11.79 8.84 2.97
CA PHE A 91 11.52 9.17 1.56
C PHE A 91 12.43 8.41 0.58
N GLY A 92 13.69 8.22 0.92
CA GLY A 92 14.62 7.40 0.14
C GLY A 92 14.08 5.98 -0.05
N VAL A 93 13.67 5.32 1.03
CA VAL A 93 13.06 3.99 0.98
C VAL A 93 11.76 3.99 0.18
N MET A 94 10.93 5.02 0.32
CA MET A 94 9.69 5.15 -0.47
C MET A 94 9.99 5.21 -1.98
N LEU A 95 11.02 5.93 -2.40
CA LEU A 95 11.40 6.04 -3.81
C LEU A 95 12.02 4.74 -4.34
N THR A 96 12.76 3.98 -3.51
CA THR A 96 13.35 2.69 -3.92
C THR A 96 12.35 1.52 -3.89
N THR A 97 11.22 1.66 -3.20
CA THR A 97 10.19 0.60 -3.12
C THR A 97 9.67 0.16 -4.51
N PRO A 98 9.28 1.05 -5.44
CA PRO A 98 8.88 0.65 -6.79
C PRO A 98 10.02 -0.02 -7.58
N LEU A 99 11.27 0.41 -7.36
CA LEU A 99 12.45 -0.23 -7.96
C LEU A 99 12.60 -1.67 -7.46
N GLY A 100 12.43 -1.91 -6.16
CA GLY A 100 12.42 -3.24 -5.58
C GLY A 100 11.29 -4.12 -6.14
N ALA A 101 10.10 -3.56 -6.38
CA ALA A 101 8.99 -4.27 -7.03
C ALA A 101 9.36 -4.65 -8.48
N PHE A 102 9.98 -3.74 -9.23
CA PHE A 102 10.48 -4.02 -10.57
C PHE A 102 11.53 -5.12 -10.56
N VAL A 103 12.52 -5.06 -9.65
CA VAL A 103 13.56 -6.09 -9.49
C VAL A 103 12.95 -7.46 -9.22
N ASN A 104 11.94 -7.54 -8.34
CA ASN A 104 11.25 -8.80 -8.03
C ASN A 104 10.42 -9.33 -9.22
N ALA A 105 9.86 -8.45 -10.04
CA ALA A 105 9.04 -8.83 -11.18
C ALA A 105 9.88 -9.24 -12.42
N PHE A 106 11.15 -8.80 -12.49
CA PHE A 106 12.00 -9.02 -13.66
C PHE A 106 12.16 -10.50 -14.04
N PRO A 107 12.46 -11.45 -13.13
CA PRO A 107 12.53 -12.87 -13.47
C PRO A 107 11.17 -13.44 -13.88
N ASN A 108 10.07 -12.94 -13.32
CA ASN A 108 8.72 -13.44 -13.56
C ASN A 108 8.27 -13.18 -15.01
N LYS A 109 8.82 -12.19 -15.68
CA LYS A 109 8.62 -12.00 -17.13
C LYS A 109 9.03 -13.23 -17.94
N LYS A 110 10.16 -13.88 -17.58
CA LYS A 110 10.65 -15.08 -18.26
C LYS A 110 10.00 -16.36 -17.73
N LEU A 111 9.74 -16.43 -16.43
CA LEU A 111 9.26 -17.62 -15.76
C LEU A 111 7.75 -17.81 -15.90
N LEU A 112 6.98 -16.72 -15.82
CA LEU A 112 5.51 -16.73 -15.81
C LEU A 112 4.87 -16.00 -17.00
N ARG A 113 5.70 -15.40 -17.89
CA ARG A 113 5.23 -14.51 -18.97
C ARG A 113 4.37 -13.35 -18.47
N TYR A 114 4.62 -12.88 -17.24
CA TYR A 114 3.87 -11.81 -16.59
C TYR A 114 4.82 -10.68 -16.20
N SER A 115 4.80 -9.61 -16.98
CA SER A 115 5.73 -8.48 -16.86
C SER A 115 5.30 -7.51 -15.74
N PHE A 116 6.24 -6.72 -15.24
CA PHE A 116 5.95 -5.65 -14.27
C PHE A 116 4.91 -4.65 -14.81
N LYS A 117 4.97 -4.33 -16.11
CA LYS A 117 4.01 -3.42 -16.73
C LYS A 117 2.59 -3.96 -16.68
N GLU A 118 2.39 -5.24 -16.97
CA GLU A 118 1.08 -5.92 -16.86
C GLU A 118 0.59 -5.90 -15.42
N GLN A 119 1.47 -6.20 -14.44
CA GLN A 119 1.14 -6.13 -13.01
C GLN A 119 0.67 -4.73 -12.61
N MET A 120 1.33 -3.68 -13.10
CA MET A 120 0.94 -2.29 -12.80
C MET A 120 -0.39 -1.92 -13.47
N LEU A 121 -0.64 -2.36 -14.68
CA LEU A 121 -1.90 -2.12 -15.38
C LEU A 121 -3.08 -2.80 -14.68
N ASP A 122 -2.89 -4.03 -14.20
CA ASP A 122 -3.93 -4.76 -13.44
C ASP A 122 -4.23 -4.12 -12.09
N LEU A 123 -3.25 -3.44 -11.49
CA LEU A 123 -3.43 -2.73 -10.22
C LEU A 123 -3.93 -1.30 -10.38
N LEU A 124 -3.77 -0.71 -11.56
CA LEU A 124 -4.11 0.68 -11.84
C LEU A 124 -5.55 1.04 -11.43
N PRO A 125 -6.58 0.24 -11.74
CA PRO A 125 -7.95 0.54 -11.31
C PRO A 125 -8.09 0.62 -9.78
N CYS A 126 -7.43 -0.29 -9.05
CA CYS A 126 -7.45 -0.28 -7.58
C CYS A 126 -6.73 0.94 -7.02
N ILE A 127 -5.58 1.30 -7.60
CA ILE A 127 -4.78 2.46 -7.19
C ILE A 127 -5.56 3.76 -7.44
N LEU A 128 -6.16 3.91 -8.61
CA LEU A 128 -6.95 5.10 -8.96
C LEU A 128 -8.16 5.26 -8.04
N LEU A 129 -8.91 4.17 -7.81
CA LEU A 129 -10.07 4.20 -6.93
C LEU A 129 -9.68 4.49 -5.48
N ALA A 130 -8.60 3.90 -4.98
CA ALA A 130 -8.10 4.16 -3.64
C ALA A 130 -7.59 5.60 -3.50
N SER A 131 -6.91 6.14 -4.53
CA SER A 131 -6.45 7.53 -4.55
C SER A 131 -7.62 8.51 -4.58
N PHE A 132 -8.67 8.23 -5.35
CA PHE A 132 -9.90 9.00 -5.36
C PHE A 132 -10.58 8.99 -3.98
N MET A 133 -10.72 7.82 -3.37
CA MET A 133 -11.21 7.68 -1.99
C MET A 133 -10.39 8.54 -1.04
N GLY A 134 -9.05 8.45 -1.10
CA GLY A 134 -8.14 9.26 -0.28
C GLY A 134 -8.37 10.77 -0.46
N ALA A 135 -8.54 11.23 -1.70
CA ALA A 135 -8.83 12.64 -2.00
C ALA A 135 -10.18 13.11 -1.41
N VAL A 136 -11.19 12.23 -1.41
CA VAL A 136 -12.51 12.55 -0.82
C VAL A 136 -12.45 12.64 0.70
N ILE A 137 -11.72 11.73 1.37
CA ILE A 137 -11.68 11.71 2.85
C ILE A 137 -10.65 12.68 3.44
N TRP A 138 -9.65 13.11 2.66
CA TRP A 138 -8.59 14.02 3.14
C TRP A 138 -9.12 15.34 3.71
N PRO A 139 -10.07 16.06 3.07
CA PRO A 139 -10.58 17.34 3.59
C PRO A 139 -11.31 17.21 4.92
N ILE A 140 -11.85 16.03 5.25
CA ILE A 140 -12.64 15.80 6.48
C ILE A 140 -11.81 16.10 7.73
N GLN A 141 -10.48 15.98 7.69
CA GLN A 141 -9.59 16.28 8.81
C GLN A 141 -9.61 17.77 9.23
N TYR A 142 -10.13 18.67 8.40
CA TYR A 142 -10.22 20.11 8.68
C TYR A 142 -11.58 20.52 9.29
N LEU A 143 -12.51 19.58 9.45
CA LEU A 143 -13.77 19.85 10.11
C LEU A 143 -13.57 20.06 11.59
N VAL A 144 -14.41 20.92 12.19
CA VAL A 144 -14.37 21.29 13.62
C VAL A 144 -15.18 20.25 14.41
N PHE A 145 -14.65 19.05 14.51
CA PHE A 145 -15.23 17.95 15.31
C PHE A 145 -14.14 17.31 16.19
N PRO A 146 -14.51 16.58 17.26
CA PRO A 146 -13.55 15.77 18.02
C PRO A 146 -12.83 14.77 17.12
N ASN A 147 -11.55 14.51 17.38
CA ASN A 147 -10.72 13.61 16.57
C ASN A 147 -11.34 12.23 16.34
N ILE A 148 -12.05 11.69 17.36
CA ILE A 148 -12.75 10.40 17.23
C ILE A 148 -13.88 10.45 16.19
N ALA A 149 -14.64 11.53 16.15
CA ALA A 149 -15.70 11.72 15.16
C ALA A 149 -15.12 11.89 13.76
N ILE A 150 -14.04 12.66 13.62
CA ILE A 150 -13.33 12.83 12.34
C ILE A 150 -12.86 11.48 11.81
N VAL A 151 -12.18 10.68 12.63
CA VAL A 151 -11.71 9.34 12.21
C VAL A 151 -12.88 8.44 11.83
N ALA A 152 -13.96 8.42 12.62
CA ALA A 152 -15.14 7.61 12.31
C ALA A 152 -15.79 8.02 10.98
N ILE A 153 -15.97 9.32 10.75
CA ILE A 153 -16.52 9.85 9.49
C ILE A 153 -15.60 9.49 8.31
N GLN A 154 -14.27 9.67 8.45
CA GLN A 154 -13.31 9.33 7.41
C GLN A 154 -13.35 7.84 7.05
N VAL A 155 -13.40 6.95 8.05
CA VAL A 155 -13.46 5.50 7.83
C VAL A 155 -14.77 5.11 7.14
N VAL A 156 -15.91 5.56 7.64
CA VAL A 156 -17.22 5.24 7.04
C VAL A 156 -17.31 5.77 5.62
N THR A 157 -16.94 7.03 5.40
CA THR A 157 -16.96 7.64 4.06
C THR A 157 -15.99 6.92 3.12
N GLY A 158 -14.80 6.58 3.60
CA GLY A 158 -13.80 5.84 2.80
C GLY A 158 -14.31 4.47 2.35
N VAL A 159 -14.89 3.71 3.26
CA VAL A 159 -15.49 2.40 2.94
C VAL A 159 -16.62 2.55 1.92
N LEU A 160 -17.53 3.51 2.14
CA LEU A 160 -18.64 3.76 1.22
C LEU A 160 -18.15 4.14 -0.19
N VAL A 161 -17.23 5.10 -0.29
CA VAL A 161 -16.68 5.55 -1.58
C VAL A 161 -15.99 4.40 -2.30
N TYR A 162 -15.18 3.61 -1.58
CA TYR A 162 -14.42 2.52 -2.20
C TYR A 162 -15.34 1.36 -2.64
N VAL A 163 -16.30 0.97 -1.82
CA VAL A 163 -17.26 -0.10 -2.14
C VAL A 163 -18.17 0.33 -3.30
N LEU A 164 -18.77 1.52 -3.23
CA LEU A 164 -19.62 2.05 -4.29
C LEU A 164 -18.85 2.18 -5.62
N GLY A 165 -17.62 2.71 -5.58
CA GLY A 165 -16.77 2.78 -6.74
C GLY A 165 -16.43 1.39 -7.31
N SER A 166 -16.13 0.40 -6.46
CA SER A 166 -15.85 -0.97 -6.90
C SER A 166 -17.03 -1.64 -7.59
N VAL A 167 -18.25 -1.36 -7.11
CA VAL A 167 -19.50 -1.86 -7.74
C VAL A 167 -19.75 -1.15 -9.07
N LEU A 168 -19.58 0.19 -9.11
CA LEU A 168 -19.83 1.01 -10.31
C LEU A 168 -18.88 0.62 -11.45
N PHE A 169 -17.60 0.44 -11.14
CA PHE A 169 -16.58 0.03 -12.11
C PHE A 169 -16.53 -1.48 -12.35
N ARG A 170 -17.42 -2.26 -11.74
CA ARG A 170 -17.51 -3.73 -11.89
C ARG A 170 -16.16 -4.42 -11.74
N MET A 171 -15.40 -4.06 -10.70
CA MET A 171 -14.05 -4.59 -10.49
C MET A 171 -14.11 -6.10 -10.21
N GLU A 172 -13.38 -6.91 -10.99
CA GLU A 172 -13.31 -8.38 -10.80
C GLU A 172 -12.80 -8.76 -9.41
N ALA A 173 -11.87 -7.97 -8.87
CA ALA A 173 -11.35 -8.16 -7.52
C ALA A 173 -12.44 -8.04 -6.45
N PHE A 174 -13.44 -7.16 -6.64
CA PHE A 174 -14.58 -7.02 -5.73
C PHE A 174 -15.46 -8.28 -5.76
N THR A 175 -15.80 -8.78 -6.94
CA THR A 175 -16.64 -9.98 -7.09
C THR A 175 -15.97 -11.21 -6.47
N THR A 176 -14.66 -11.34 -6.64
CA THR A 176 -13.87 -12.43 -6.05
C THR A 176 -13.85 -12.34 -4.52
N VAL A 177 -13.55 -11.17 -3.95
CA VAL A 177 -13.53 -10.97 -2.48
C VAL A 177 -14.93 -11.18 -1.89
N PHE A 178 -15.96 -10.62 -2.51
CA PHE A 178 -17.34 -10.79 -2.07
C PHE A 178 -17.79 -12.27 -2.12
N GLY A 179 -17.40 -13.01 -3.18
CA GLY A 179 -17.63 -14.45 -3.30
C GLY A 179 -16.99 -15.24 -2.16
N ILE A 180 -15.75 -14.91 -1.79
CA ILE A 180 -15.04 -15.54 -0.67
C ILE A 180 -15.77 -15.27 0.64
N VAL A 181 -16.09 -14.01 0.94
CA VAL A 181 -16.82 -13.63 2.17
C VAL A 181 -18.16 -14.34 2.26
N LYS A 182 -18.92 -14.38 1.16
CA LYS A 182 -20.21 -15.09 1.10
C LYS A 182 -20.08 -16.60 1.35
N SER A 183 -18.99 -17.22 0.87
CA SER A 183 -18.72 -18.64 1.09
C SER A 183 -18.42 -18.96 2.56
N PHE A 184 -17.71 -18.06 3.26
CA PHE A 184 -17.45 -18.19 4.70
C PHE A 184 -18.73 -18.05 5.53
N LEU A 185 -19.57 -17.04 5.22
CA LEU A 185 -20.84 -16.82 5.93
C LEU A 185 -21.86 -17.97 5.71
N LYS A 186 -21.76 -18.70 4.59
CA LYS A 186 -22.63 -19.85 4.31
C LYS A 186 -22.16 -21.15 5.00
N LYS A 187 -20.92 -21.19 5.48
CA LYS A 187 -20.31 -22.35 6.16
C LYS A 187 -20.41 -22.27 7.69
N SER A 188 -20.78 -21.11 8.24
CA SER A 188 -21.10 -20.90 9.65
C SER A 188 -22.60 -21.00 9.86
#